data_a1afbc43e794c3e363bdd937e675d60e
#
_entry.id   a1afbc43e794c3e363bdd937e675d60e
#
_cell.length_a   1.000
_cell.length_b   1.000
_cell.length_c   1.000
_cell.angle_alpha   90.00
_cell.angle_beta   90.00
_cell.angle_gamma   90.00
#
_symmetry.space_group_name_H-M   'P 1'
#
loop_
_entity.id
_entity.type
_entity.pdbx_description
1 polymer ?
#
loop_
_entity_poly.entity_id
_entity_poly.type
_entity_poly.pdbx_seq_one_letter_code
_entity_poly.pdbx_strand_id
1 'polypeptide(L)'
;MQLRWSHALVHVTAMDAMVVFYTNVLGFEVTDRGDVGGNEFVFLSQVEPDHHQLGFSATREQRGRSNNVAHFAFRVDDLDAVKTMHEVLTQDERVTNIMPITHGNAWSVYFNDPESNGIEIFCDTPWHVAQPQGGPWDPTMATDDIITATRSAFEGASEFGPINDYYDERTSHLEQREGGQT
;
A
#
# COMPACT_ATOMS: atom_id res chain seq x y z
N MET A 1 -26.36 3.38 1.66
CA MET A 1 -25.49 2.16 1.67
C MET A 1 -24.06 2.59 1.44
N GLN A 2 -23.13 2.22 2.30
CA GLN A 2 -21.70 2.51 2.22
C GLN A 2 -20.94 1.24 1.82
N LEU A 3 -20.09 1.33 0.79
CA LEU A 3 -19.18 0.25 0.41
C LEU A 3 -17.85 0.47 1.12
N ARG A 4 -17.32 -0.59 1.73
CA ARG A 4 -15.99 -0.61 2.35
C ARG A 4 -15.09 -1.55 1.57
N TRP A 5 -13.84 -1.15 1.38
CA TRP A 5 -12.84 -2.05 0.79
C TRP A 5 -12.68 -3.26 1.71
N SER A 6 -12.57 -4.45 1.13
CA SER A 6 -12.35 -5.69 1.86
C SER A 6 -11.04 -6.36 1.40
N HIS A 7 -11.02 -6.92 0.20
CA HIS A 7 -9.86 -7.71 -0.25
C HIS A 7 -9.66 -7.58 -1.76
N ALA A 8 -8.50 -8.05 -2.21
CA ALA A 8 -8.20 -8.30 -3.62
C ALA A 8 -7.88 -9.78 -3.85
N LEU A 9 -8.30 -10.32 -5.01
CA LEU A 9 -7.85 -11.62 -5.50
C LEU A 9 -6.89 -11.39 -6.67
N VAL A 10 -5.67 -11.91 -6.53
CA VAL A 10 -4.58 -11.75 -7.50
C VAL A 10 -4.28 -13.07 -8.19
N HIS A 11 -4.24 -13.05 -9.51
CA HIS A 11 -3.83 -14.22 -10.28
C HIS A 11 -2.30 -14.34 -10.27
N VAL A 12 -1.79 -15.52 -9.93
CA VAL A 12 -0.35 -15.81 -9.84
C VAL A 12 0.02 -17.01 -10.70
N THR A 13 1.29 -17.08 -11.13
CA THR A 13 1.84 -18.23 -11.90
C THR A 13 2.59 -19.19 -10.99
N ALA A 14 3.18 -18.70 -9.89
CA ALA A 14 4.04 -19.47 -8.98
C ALA A 14 3.54 -19.31 -7.55
N MET A 15 2.44 -20.02 -7.20
CA MET A 15 1.74 -19.90 -5.91
C MET A 15 2.68 -19.96 -4.72
N ASP A 16 3.50 -21.01 -4.60
CA ASP A 16 4.37 -21.19 -3.44
C ASP A 16 5.42 -20.07 -3.31
N ALA A 17 5.99 -19.61 -4.42
CA ALA A 17 6.97 -18.51 -4.40
C ALA A 17 6.33 -17.19 -3.96
N MET A 18 5.11 -16.92 -4.39
CA MET A 18 4.34 -15.74 -3.99
C MET A 18 3.93 -15.81 -2.52
N VAL A 19 3.44 -16.96 -2.07
CA VAL A 19 3.11 -17.17 -0.65
C VAL A 19 4.34 -16.96 0.23
N VAL A 20 5.48 -17.57 -0.13
CA VAL A 20 6.76 -17.40 0.61
C VAL A 20 7.21 -15.95 0.64
N PHE A 21 7.05 -15.21 -0.44
CA PHE A 21 7.39 -13.78 -0.47
C PHE A 21 6.49 -12.97 0.47
N TYR A 22 5.18 -13.11 0.34
CA TYR A 22 4.24 -12.33 1.15
C TYR A 22 4.28 -12.69 2.63
N THR A 23 4.57 -13.95 2.99
CA THR A 23 4.70 -14.35 4.40
C THR A 23 6.04 -13.93 5.00
N ASN A 24 7.16 -14.17 4.31
CA ASN A 24 8.49 -13.97 4.90
C ASN A 24 9.02 -12.56 4.76
N VAL A 25 8.61 -11.81 3.73
CA VAL A 25 9.11 -10.45 3.46
C VAL A 25 8.10 -9.40 3.93
N LEU A 26 6.81 -9.61 3.58
CA LEU A 26 5.76 -8.65 3.91
C LEU A 26 5.03 -8.99 5.23
N GLY A 27 5.27 -10.17 5.83
CA GLY A 27 4.74 -10.53 7.14
C GLY A 27 3.27 -10.97 7.14
N PHE A 28 2.70 -11.33 6.00
CA PHE A 28 1.34 -11.89 5.95
C PHE A 28 1.29 -13.30 6.56
N GLU A 29 0.13 -13.67 7.08
CA GLU A 29 -0.18 -15.03 7.50
C GLU A 29 -1.14 -15.69 6.50
N VAL A 30 -0.93 -16.98 6.22
CA VAL A 30 -1.90 -17.77 5.46
C VAL A 30 -3.06 -18.09 6.36
N THR A 31 -4.24 -17.59 6.02
CA THR A 31 -5.47 -17.82 6.77
C THR A 31 -6.22 -19.04 6.29
N ASP A 32 -6.12 -19.37 4.98
CA ASP A 32 -6.73 -20.56 4.41
C ASP A 32 -6.07 -20.94 3.07
N ARG A 33 -6.22 -22.23 2.69
CA ARG A 33 -5.74 -22.75 1.41
C ARG A 33 -6.66 -23.89 0.92
N GLY A 34 -6.98 -23.88 -0.36
CA GLY A 34 -7.85 -24.91 -0.92
C GLY A 34 -7.89 -24.93 -2.43
N ASP A 35 -8.69 -25.84 -3.00
CA ASP A 35 -8.93 -25.95 -4.42
C ASP A 35 -10.42 -25.76 -4.74
N VAL A 36 -10.70 -25.01 -5.78
CA VAL A 36 -12.04 -24.84 -6.33
C VAL A 36 -11.98 -25.05 -7.84
N GLY A 37 -12.61 -26.12 -8.30
CA GLY A 37 -12.70 -26.44 -9.73
C GLY A 37 -11.35 -26.72 -10.39
N GLY A 38 -10.38 -27.28 -9.67
CA GLY A 38 -9.04 -27.59 -10.16
C GLY A 38 -8.08 -26.41 -10.14
N ASN A 39 -8.47 -25.29 -9.52
CA ASN A 39 -7.62 -24.13 -9.30
C ASN A 39 -7.32 -23.96 -7.82
N GLU A 40 -6.05 -23.83 -7.51
CA GLU A 40 -5.59 -23.56 -6.14
C GLU A 40 -5.82 -22.11 -5.75
N PHE A 41 -6.26 -21.92 -4.49
CA PHE A 41 -6.42 -20.62 -3.84
C PHE A 41 -5.67 -20.61 -2.52
N VAL A 42 -5.05 -19.49 -2.21
CA VAL A 42 -4.43 -19.19 -0.90
C VAL A 42 -4.90 -17.82 -0.45
N PHE A 43 -5.33 -17.73 0.80
CA PHE A 43 -5.81 -16.50 1.42
C PHE A 43 -4.83 -16.03 2.49
N LEU A 44 -4.60 -14.72 2.56
CA LEU A 44 -3.59 -14.12 3.44
C LEU A 44 -4.14 -12.86 4.11
N SER A 45 -3.78 -12.67 5.39
CA SER A 45 -4.11 -11.47 6.15
C SER A 45 -3.00 -11.09 7.14
N GLN A 46 -2.98 -9.81 7.54
CA GLN A 46 -2.21 -9.31 8.68
C GLN A 46 -3.10 -8.66 9.73
N VAL A 47 -4.40 -8.55 9.46
CA VAL A 47 -5.33 -7.80 10.32
C VAL A 47 -6.52 -8.65 10.71
N GLU A 48 -6.96 -8.47 11.95
CA GLU A 48 -8.22 -9.01 12.44
C GLU A 48 -9.32 -7.91 12.40
N PRO A 49 -10.57 -8.25 12.16
CA PRO A 49 -11.14 -9.59 12.02
C PRO A 49 -11.24 -10.10 10.57
N ASP A 50 -10.50 -9.51 9.63
CA ASP A 50 -10.63 -9.87 8.22
C ASP A 50 -10.07 -11.28 7.95
N HIS A 51 -10.90 -12.16 7.38
CA HIS A 51 -10.45 -13.48 6.96
C HIS A 51 -9.27 -13.40 6.01
N HIS A 52 -9.28 -12.44 5.07
CA HIS A 52 -8.16 -12.16 4.18
C HIS A 52 -8.20 -10.73 3.65
N GLN A 53 -7.02 -10.15 3.49
CA GLN A 53 -6.79 -8.90 2.76
C GLN A 53 -6.43 -9.19 1.30
N LEU A 54 -5.73 -10.32 1.07
CA LEU A 54 -5.36 -10.82 -0.24
C LEU A 54 -5.78 -12.28 -0.41
N GLY A 55 -6.16 -12.64 -1.64
CA GLY A 55 -6.23 -14.00 -2.10
C GLY A 55 -5.33 -14.18 -3.32
N PHE A 56 -4.69 -15.34 -3.44
CA PHE A 56 -4.00 -15.75 -4.65
C PHE A 56 -4.75 -16.88 -5.33
N SER A 57 -4.75 -16.84 -6.66
CA SER A 57 -5.33 -17.88 -7.51
C SER A 57 -4.28 -18.30 -8.56
N ALA A 58 -3.99 -19.60 -8.65
CA ALA A 58 -2.99 -20.14 -9.58
C ALA A 58 -3.51 -20.20 -11.03
N THR A 59 -4.04 -19.10 -11.53
CA THR A 59 -4.69 -19.03 -12.87
C THR A 59 -4.06 -18.00 -13.80
N ARG A 60 -2.93 -17.39 -13.43
CA ARG A 60 -2.24 -16.44 -14.28
C ARG A 60 -1.50 -17.16 -15.40
N GLU A 61 -1.76 -16.79 -16.64
CA GLU A 61 -1.12 -17.43 -17.80
C GLU A 61 0.30 -16.92 -18.07
N GLN A 62 0.55 -15.63 -17.80
CA GLN A 62 1.84 -14.99 -18.10
C GLN A 62 2.30 -14.11 -16.96
N ARG A 63 3.59 -14.17 -16.64
CA ARG A 63 4.24 -13.23 -15.72
C ARG A 63 4.40 -11.85 -16.37
N GLY A 64 4.47 -10.82 -15.56
CA GLY A 64 4.73 -9.45 -15.96
C GLY A 64 3.74 -8.46 -15.36
N ARG A 65 3.98 -7.17 -15.59
CA ARG A 65 3.15 -6.11 -15.04
C ARG A 65 1.70 -6.23 -15.50
N SER A 66 0.77 -6.15 -14.56
CA SER A 66 -0.66 -6.00 -14.87
C SER A 66 -0.92 -4.67 -15.57
N ASN A 67 -1.76 -4.68 -16.62
CA ASN A 67 -2.17 -3.43 -17.27
C ASN A 67 -3.43 -2.81 -16.62
N ASN A 68 -4.11 -3.54 -15.74
CA ASN A 68 -5.40 -3.13 -15.17
C ASN A 68 -5.25 -2.57 -13.74
N VAL A 69 -4.20 -2.98 -13.01
CA VAL A 69 -3.91 -2.51 -11.66
C VAL A 69 -2.49 -1.97 -11.65
N ALA A 70 -2.32 -0.71 -11.26
CA ALA A 70 -1.01 -0.08 -11.18
C ALA A 70 -0.23 -0.59 -9.97
N HIS A 71 -0.87 -0.63 -8.81
CA HIS A 71 -0.32 -1.15 -7.55
C HIS A 71 -1.45 -1.47 -6.55
N PHE A 72 -1.11 -2.27 -5.55
CA PHE A 72 -1.85 -2.41 -4.29
C PHE A 72 -1.10 -1.63 -3.23
N ALA A 73 -1.82 -0.92 -2.35
CA ALA A 73 -1.20 -0.11 -1.32
C ALA A 73 -1.55 -0.65 0.08
N PHE A 74 -0.53 -0.74 0.94
CA PHE A 74 -0.66 -1.11 2.34
C PHE A 74 -0.15 0.02 3.22
N ARG A 75 -0.95 0.39 4.22
CA ARG A 75 -0.60 1.43 5.18
C ARG A 75 0.13 0.81 6.36
N VAL A 76 1.19 1.49 6.81
CA VAL A 76 1.89 1.22 8.06
C VAL A 76 1.76 2.41 9.01
N ASP A 77 2.17 2.24 10.26
CA ASP A 77 1.87 3.21 11.31
C ASP A 77 2.64 4.53 11.15
N ASP A 78 3.90 4.46 10.72
CA ASP A 78 4.79 5.63 10.70
C ASP A 78 5.91 5.54 9.65
N LEU A 79 6.68 6.62 9.55
CA LEU A 79 7.81 6.73 8.61
C LEU A 79 8.94 5.73 8.92
N ASP A 80 9.18 5.41 10.19
CA ASP A 80 10.23 4.45 10.55
C ASP A 80 9.87 3.04 10.09
N ALA A 81 8.59 2.67 10.12
CA ALA A 81 8.08 1.43 9.54
C ALA A 81 8.27 1.39 8.00
N VAL A 82 8.04 2.51 7.30
CA VAL A 82 8.30 2.61 5.84
C VAL A 82 9.80 2.46 5.55
N LYS A 83 10.68 3.09 6.35
CA LYS A 83 12.14 2.97 6.22
C LYS A 83 12.62 1.54 6.47
N THR A 84 12.10 0.90 7.52
CA THR A 84 12.41 -0.51 7.82
C THR A 84 12.00 -1.41 6.66
N MET A 85 10.82 -1.21 6.10
CA MET A 85 10.38 -1.98 4.94
C MET A 85 11.27 -1.72 3.71
N HIS A 86 11.69 -0.48 3.47
CA HIS A 86 12.64 -0.17 2.40
C HIS A 86 13.94 -0.94 2.55
N GLU A 87 14.50 -1.03 3.77
CA GLU A 87 15.72 -1.80 4.04
C GLU A 87 15.52 -3.29 3.76
N VAL A 88 14.40 -3.88 4.20
CA VAL A 88 14.06 -5.29 3.93
C VAL A 88 13.94 -5.55 2.42
N LEU A 89 13.23 -4.68 1.71
CA LEU A 89 13.01 -4.82 0.27
C LEU A 89 14.29 -4.71 -0.55
N THR A 90 15.24 -3.83 -0.15
CA THR A 90 16.51 -3.66 -0.85
C THR A 90 17.46 -4.85 -0.70
N GLN A 91 17.24 -5.70 0.30
CA GLN A 91 18.05 -6.92 0.53
C GLN A 91 17.47 -8.16 -0.17
N ASP A 92 16.27 -8.09 -0.72
CA ASP A 92 15.63 -9.22 -1.39
C ASP A 92 15.76 -9.13 -2.91
N GLU A 93 16.57 -10.02 -3.50
CA GLU A 93 16.85 -10.05 -4.94
C GLU A 93 15.61 -10.29 -5.82
N ARG A 94 14.50 -10.75 -5.24
CA ARG A 94 13.23 -10.96 -5.95
C ARG A 94 12.45 -9.67 -6.16
N VAL A 95 12.78 -8.62 -5.39
CA VAL A 95 12.15 -7.30 -5.46
C VAL A 95 12.80 -6.47 -6.56
N THR A 96 11.98 -5.77 -7.34
CA THR A 96 12.48 -4.88 -8.40
C THR A 96 11.77 -3.53 -8.35
N ASN A 97 12.34 -2.51 -9.02
CA ASN A 97 11.75 -1.17 -9.15
C ASN A 97 11.42 -0.50 -7.81
N ILE A 98 12.33 -0.56 -6.84
CA ILE A 98 12.15 0.11 -5.54
C ILE A 98 12.27 1.61 -5.75
N MET A 99 11.21 2.36 -5.41
CA MET A 99 11.11 3.81 -5.59
C MET A 99 10.52 4.48 -4.35
N PRO A 100 11.33 5.15 -3.52
CA PRO A 100 10.83 6.02 -2.45
C PRO A 100 10.23 7.30 -3.05
N ILE A 101 8.93 7.49 -2.88
CA ILE A 101 8.18 8.65 -3.38
C ILE A 101 7.41 9.29 -2.22
N THR A 102 7.49 10.62 -2.07
CA THR A 102 6.57 11.36 -1.21
C THR A 102 5.52 12.06 -2.06
N HIS A 103 4.29 12.03 -1.59
CA HIS A 103 3.15 12.73 -2.18
C HIS A 103 2.79 14.02 -1.42
N GLY A 104 3.65 14.45 -0.50
CA GLY A 104 3.37 15.55 0.42
C GLY A 104 2.46 15.15 1.58
N ASN A 105 1.42 14.37 1.32
CA ASN A 105 0.52 13.81 2.34
C ASN A 105 0.84 12.34 2.71
N ALA A 106 1.79 11.71 2.04
CA ALA A 106 2.27 10.36 2.34
C ALA A 106 3.76 10.21 2.03
N TRP A 107 4.45 9.36 2.79
CA TRP A 107 5.75 8.79 2.43
C TRP A 107 5.55 7.35 2.01
N SER A 108 5.97 7.04 0.80
CA SER A 108 5.74 5.74 0.16
C SER A 108 7.04 5.11 -0.31
N VAL A 109 7.07 3.79 -0.30
CA VAL A 109 8.02 2.98 -1.06
C VAL A 109 7.23 2.11 -2.03
N TYR A 110 7.41 2.36 -3.32
CA TYR A 110 6.88 1.53 -4.40
C TYR A 110 7.88 0.45 -4.76
N PHE A 111 7.40 -0.72 -5.11
CA PHE A 111 8.23 -1.81 -5.63
C PHE A 111 7.39 -2.80 -6.44
N ASN A 112 8.06 -3.72 -7.12
CA ASN A 112 7.42 -4.86 -7.75
C ASN A 112 7.73 -6.13 -6.97
N ASP A 113 6.71 -6.97 -6.75
CA ASP A 113 6.85 -8.32 -6.21
C ASP A 113 7.50 -9.30 -7.23
N PRO A 114 7.74 -10.58 -6.86
CA PRO A 114 8.40 -11.56 -7.74
C PRO A 114 7.70 -11.81 -9.08
N GLU A 115 6.42 -11.48 -9.19
CA GLU A 115 5.65 -11.59 -10.44
C GLU A 115 5.37 -10.25 -11.12
N SER A 116 6.07 -9.18 -10.69
CA SER A 116 5.95 -7.83 -11.21
C SER A 116 4.61 -7.15 -10.95
N ASN A 117 3.89 -7.56 -9.90
CA ASN A 117 2.77 -6.77 -9.42
C ASN A 117 3.32 -5.55 -8.66
N GLY A 118 2.76 -4.37 -8.94
CA GLY A 118 3.11 -3.14 -8.24
C GLY A 118 2.56 -3.14 -6.81
N ILE A 119 3.41 -2.83 -5.85
CA ILE A 119 3.05 -2.69 -4.43
C ILE A 119 3.52 -1.33 -3.94
N GLU A 120 2.75 -0.74 -3.04
CA GLU A 120 3.10 0.45 -2.29
C GLU A 120 3.00 0.15 -0.79
N ILE A 121 4.03 0.49 -0.03
CA ILE A 121 3.97 0.57 1.43
C ILE A 121 4.09 2.03 1.82
N PHE A 122 3.16 2.56 2.62
CA PHE A 122 3.13 3.97 2.94
C PHE A 122 2.60 4.27 4.34
N CYS A 123 2.95 5.47 4.83
CA CYS A 123 2.29 6.10 5.97
C CYS A 123 1.90 7.53 5.62
N ASP A 124 0.94 8.09 6.38
CA ASP A 124 0.59 9.49 6.23
C ASP A 124 1.72 10.41 6.72
N THR A 125 1.87 11.57 6.09
CA THR A 125 2.58 12.69 6.67
C THR A 125 1.64 13.46 7.62
N PRO A 126 2.16 14.39 8.45
CA PRO A 126 1.31 15.27 9.24
C PRO A 126 0.46 16.26 8.42
N TRP A 127 0.67 16.33 7.11
CA TRP A 127 0.07 17.35 6.24
C TRP A 127 -0.83 16.75 5.15
N HIS A 128 -1.83 17.51 4.77
CA HIS A 128 -2.54 17.36 3.51
C HIS A 128 -1.99 18.35 2.48
N VAL A 129 -1.97 17.97 1.22
CA VAL A 129 -1.76 18.83 0.05
C VAL A 129 -2.68 18.35 -1.09
N ALA A 130 -3.12 19.27 -1.95
CA ALA A 130 -3.90 18.91 -3.13
C ALA A 130 -3.12 17.93 -4.01
N GLN A 131 -3.79 16.86 -4.45
CA GLN A 131 -3.21 15.81 -5.30
C GLN A 131 -3.55 16.04 -6.78
N PRO A 132 -2.76 15.52 -7.75
CA PRO A 132 -1.61 14.63 -7.56
C PRO A 132 -0.31 15.40 -7.26
N GLN A 133 0.51 14.85 -6.39
CA GLN A 133 1.87 15.31 -6.09
C GLN A 133 2.83 14.11 -6.12
N GLY A 134 4.13 14.34 -6.34
CA GLY A 134 5.13 13.30 -6.27
C GLY A 134 6.55 13.86 -6.36
N GLY A 135 7.41 13.39 -5.46
CA GLY A 135 8.82 13.71 -5.47
C GLY A 135 9.62 12.60 -4.77
N PRO A 136 10.91 12.44 -5.09
CA PRO A 136 11.74 11.46 -4.41
C PRO A 136 12.01 11.90 -2.96
N TRP A 137 12.19 10.93 -2.06
CA TRP A 137 12.75 11.16 -0.73
C TRP A 137 13.86 10.13 -0.48
N ASP A 138 14.76 10.43 0.46
CA ASP A 138 15.92 9.60 0.75
C ASP A 138 15.71 8.81 2.06
N PRO A 139 15.49 7.47 1.99
CA PRO A 139 15.28 6.63 3.17
C PRO A 139 16.48 6.55 4.13
N THR A 140 17.67 6.96 3.67
CA THR A 140 18.90 6.93 4.48
C THR A 140 19.04 8.12 5.42
N MET A 141 18.27 9.19 5.19
CA MET A 141 18.27 10.37 6.06
C MET A 141 17.63 10.06 7.42
N ALA A 142 17.97 10.86 8.42
CA ALA A 142 17.26 10.82 9.70
C ALA A 142 15.78 11.20 9.53
N THR A 143 14.91 10.59 10.32
CA THR A 143 13.44 10.78 10.24
C THR A 143 13.06 12.27 10.34
N ASP A 144 13.65 13.03 11.27
CA ASP A 144 13.39 14.47 11.43
C ASP A 144 13.83 15.29 10.22
N ASP A 145 14.91 14.89 9.55
CA ASP A 145 15.40 15.55 8.33
C ASP A 145 14.46 15.29 7.15
N ILE A 146 13.92 14.07 7.02
CA ILE A 146 12.92 13.73 6.00
C ILE A 146 11.64 14.55 6.22
N ILE A 147 11.17 14.63 7.47
CA ILE A 147 10.00 15.43 7.84
C ILE A 147 10.22 16.90 7.46
N THR A 148 11.36 17.45 7.82
CA THR A 148 11.71 18.85 7.52
C THR A 148 11.79 19.11 6.01
N ALA A 149 12.47 18.22 5.28
CA ALA A 149 12.62 18.34 3.83
C ALA A 149 11.25 18.22 3.11
N THR A 150 10.40 17.29 3.53
CA THR A 150 9.06 17.13 2.98
C THR A 150 8.20 18.36 3.21
N ARG A 151 8.20 18.91 4.44
CA ARG A 151 7.47 20.13 4.75
C ARG A 151 7.94 21.29 3.85
N SER A 152 9.25 21.51 3.77
CA SER A 152 9.82 22.61 2.94
C SER A 152 9.47 22.46 1.46
N ALA A 153 9.39 21.22 0.96
CA ALA A 153 9.04 20.97 -0.44
C ALA A 153 7.57 21.26 -0.75
N PHE A 154 6.66 21.10 0.21
CA PHE A 154 5.22 21.16 -0.03
C PHE A 154 4.47 22.30 0.68
N GLU A 155 5.09 23.04 1.63
CA GLU A 155 4.40 24.12 2.38
C GLU A 155 3.83 25.25 1.51
N GLY A 156 4.31 25.39 0.28
CA GLY A 156 3.78 26.32 -0.73
C GLY A 156 2.74 25.71 -1.67
N ALA A 157 2.43 24.43 -1.53
CA ALA A 157 1.46 23.74 -2.39
C ALA A 157 0.02 24.12 -2.01
N SER A 158 -0.90 23.95 -2.98
CA SER A 158 -2.32 24.17 -2.73
C SER A 158 -2.85 23.23 -1.65
N GLU A 159 -3.73 23.74 -0.80
CA GLU A 159 -4.37 23.00 0.30
C GLU A 159 -3.39 22.46 1.35
N PHE A 160 -2.17 23.02 1.44
CA PHE A 160 -1.24 22.60 2.50
C PHE A 160 -1.80 22.96 3.87
N GLY A 161 -1.98 21.97 4.72
CA GLY A 161 -2.49 22.13 6.08
C GLY A 161 -2.38 20.84 6.90
N PRO A 162 -2.81 20.83 8.17
CA PRO A 162 -2.82 19.61 8.98
C PRO A 162 -3.69 18.53 8.34
N ILE A 163 -3.19 17.30 8.28
CA ILE A 163 -3.92 16.18 7.64
C ILE A 163 -5.22 15.85 8.37
N ASN A 164 -5.27 16.04 9.69
CA ASN A 164 -6.48 15.78 10.48
C ASN A 164 -7.61 16.72 10.10
N ASP A 165 -7.33 18.00 9.81
CA ASP A 165 -8.34 18.96 9.39
C ASP A 165 -9.01 18.50 8.08
N TYR A 166 -8.23 17.97 7.15
CA TYR A 166 -8.73 17.39 5.92
C TYR A 166 -9.62 16.16 6.17
N TYR A 167 -9.21 15.25 7.04
CA TYR A 167 -10.00 14.06 7.35
C TYR A 167 -11.31 14.41 8.08
N ASP A 168 -11.30 15.37 8.99
CA ASP A 168 -12.48 15.85 9.71
C ASP A 168 -13.49 16.49 8.75
N GLU A 169 -13.02 17.31 7.80
CA GLU A 169 -13.85 17.89 6.74
C GLU A 169 -14.46 16.80 5.85
N ARG A 170 -13.66 15.81 5.41
CA ARG A 170 -14.13 14.68 4.60
C ARG A 170 -15.19 13.86 5.32
N THR A 171 -15.00 13.59 6.60
CA THR A 171 -15.96 12.86 7.44
C THR A 171 -17.27 13.62 7.53
N SER A 172 -17.21 14.93 7.81
CA SER A 172 -18.39 15.80 7.88
C SER A 172 -19.19 15.82 6.56
N HIS A 173 -18.51 15.87 5.43
CA HIS A 173 -19.15 15.77 4.12
C HIS A 173 -19.87 14.44 3.87
N LEU A 174 -19.28 13.33 4.29
CA LEU A 174 -19.89 12.00 4.13
C LEU A 174 -21.14 11.86 5.01
N GLU A 175 -21.11 12.34 6.25
CA GLU A 175 -22.25 12.32 7.17
C GLU A 175 -23.41 13.18 6.65
N GLN A 176 -23.15 14.36 6.10
CA GLN A 176 -24.18 15.22 5.50
C GLN A 176 -24.88 14.55 4.29
N ARG A 177 -24.12 13.79 3.47
CA ARG A 177 -24.70 13.04 2.34
C ARG A 177 -25.58 11.89 2.79
N GLU A 178 -25.29 11.24 3.90
CA GLU A 178 -26.12 10.17 4.46
C GLU A 178 -27.39 10.73 5.12
N GLY A 179 -27.30 11.86 5.83
CA GLY A 179 -28.46 12.54 6.46
C GLY A 179 -29.43 13.20 5.49
N GLY A 180 -29.02 13.50 4.27
CA GLY A 180 -29.87 14.10 3.23
C GLY A 180 -30.62 13.11 2.33
N GLN A 181 -30.51 11.79 2.57
CA GLN A 181 -31.19 10.73 1.82
C GLN A 181 -32.37 10.08 2.57
N THR A 182 -32.87 10.73 3.63
CA THR A 182 -34.07 10.30 4.38
C THR A 182 -35.32 11.01 3.93
#